data_0b461b754648d12bc2e9a3195847bdc0
#
_entry.id   0b461b754648d12bc2e9a3195847bdc0
#
_cell.length_a   1.000
_cell.length_b   1.000
_cell.length_c   1.000
_cell.angle_alpha   90.00
_cell.angle_beta   90.00
_cell.angle_gamma   90.00
#
_symmetry.space_group_name_H-M   'P 1'
#
loop_
_entity.id
_entity.type
_entity.pdbx_description
1 polymer ?
#
loop_
_entity_poly.entity_id
_entity_poly.type
_entity_poly.pdbx_seq_one_letter_code
_entity_poly.pdbx_strand_id
1 'polypeptide(L)'
;MSAPVDALARLGAAVRGGLADIGEAARLFVRLIVLMPAGLARFRLVADQVHFLGNHSLAIISVSGLFVGFVLGLQGYYTLQRYGSSEALGLLVALSLVRELGPVVTALLFAGRAGTALTAEIGLMKSGEQLAAMEMMAVDPVQRVLTPRFLGGLIAMPLLAAVFSAVGIIGGWAVGVLLIGVDAGAFWSQMQGGVDVFKDVGNGVIKSVVFGLTVTFVALRQGYACQPTPEGVARATTRTVVIASLAVLGLDFVLTALMFSI
;
A
#
# COMPACT_ATOMS: atom_id res chain seq x y z
N MET A 1 49.16 2.21 11.97
CA MET A 1 48.31 3.08 12.82
C MET A 1 47.14 3.73 12.06
N SER A 2 46.85 3.34 10.83
CA SER A 2 45.78 3.94 9.98
C SER A 2 44.43 3.22 10.02
N ALA A 3 44.40 1.93 10.33
CA ALA A 3 43.14 1.14 10.26
C ALA A 3 41.94 1.65 11.11
N PRO A 4 42.12 2.10 12.37
CA PRO A 4 40.98 2.60 13.16
C PRO A 4 40.46 3.97 12.65
N VAL A 5 41.35 4.83 12.13
CA VAL A 5 40.98 6.14 11.58
C VAL A 5 40.19 5.96 10.29
N ASP A 6 40.58 5.02 9.43
CA ASP A 6 39.87 4.70 8.19
C ASP A 6 38.49 4.08 8.47
N ALA A 7 38.34 3.27 9.52
CA ALA A 7 37.06 2.72 9.95
C ALA A 7 36.10 3.82 10.47
N LEU A 8 36.61 4.76 11.28
CA LEU A 8 35.84 5.92 11.75
C LEU A 8 35.43 6.85 10.60
N ALA A 9 36.34 7.09 9.65
CA ALA A 9 36.04 7.89 8.47
C ALA A 9 34.96 7.25 7.58
N ARG A 10 34.98 5.93 7.38
CA ARG A 10 33.93 5.17 6.67
C ARG A 10 32.60 5.23 7.39
N LEU A 11 32.59 5.05 8.70
CA LEU A 11 31.38 5.18 9.52
C LEU A 11 30.78 6.59 9.40
N GLY A 12 31.62 7.63 9.52
CA GLY A 12 31.18 9.02 9.36
C GLY A 12 30.68 9.33 7.96
N ALA A 13 31.27 8.75 6.92
CA ALA A 13 30.79 8.87 5.55
C ALA A 13 29.44 8.16 5.34
N ALA A 14 29.27 6.96 5.90
CA ALA A 14 28.01 6.22 5.84
C ALA A 14 26.86 6.95 6.57
N VAL A 15 27.12 7.51 7.76
CA VAL A 15 26.13 8.29 8.50
C VAL A 15 25.74 9.56 7.75
N ARG A 16 26.73 10.30 7.20
CA ARG A 16 26.44 11.51 6.39
C ARG A 16 25.67 11.16 5.12
N GLY A 17 26.01 10.06 4.44
CA GLY A 17 25.28 9.56 3.28
C GLY A 17 23.83 9.24 3.64
N GLY A 18 23.59 8.49 4.73
CA GLY A 18 22.24 8.17 5.18
C GLY A 18 21.41 9.40 5.56
N LEU A 19 22.02 10.40 6.23
CA LEU A 19 21.34 11.66 6.55
C LEU A 19 21.03 12.49 5.29
N ALA A 20 21.91 12.51 4.31
CA ALA A 20 21.67 13.16 3.03
C ALA A 20 20.51 12.50 2.28
N ASP A 21 20.48 11.17 2.24
CA ASP A 21 19.39 10.39 1.62
C ASP A 21 18.04 10.66 2.28
N ILE A 22 18.00 10.75 3.61
CA ILE A 22 16.77 11.10 4.36
C ILE A 22 16.36 12.55 4.05
N GLY A 23 17.31 13.47 4.00
CA GLY A 23 17.06 14.87 3.65
C GLY A 23 16.51 15.06 2.24
N GLU A 24 17.01 14.29 1.26
CA GLU A 24 16.48 14.27 -0.10
C GLU A 24 15.08 13.69 -0.18
N ALA A 25 14.84 12.59 0.56
CA ALA A 25 13.52 11.99 0.68
C ALA A 25 12.50 12.98 1.28
N ALA A 26 12.87 13.65 2.37
CA ALA A 26 12.00 14.62 3.02
C ALA A 26 11.69 15.81 2.10
N ARG A 27 12.68 16.34 1.38
CA ARG A 27 12.48 17.42 0.39
C ARG A 27 11.53 16.99 -0.73
N LEU A 28 11.72 15.79 -1.28
CA LEU A 28 10.81 15.26 -2.31
C LEU A 28 9.40 15.09 -1.76
N PHE A 29 9.24 14.56 -0.55
CA PHE A 29 7.94 14.39 0.09
C PHE A 29 7.21 15.72 0.28
N VAL A 30 7.88 16.71 0.87
CA VAL A 30 7.30 18.05 1.06
C VAL A 30 6.92 18.67 -0.29
N ARG A 31 7.78 18.54 -1.31
CA ARG A 31 7.48 19.04 -2.65
C ARG A 31 6.26 18.37 -3.28
N LEU A 32 6.10 17.05 -3.12
CA LEU A 32 4.91 16.33 -3.58
C LEU A 32 3.64 16.83 -2.89
N ILE A 33 3.68 17.01 -1.56
CA ILE A 33 2.54 17.55 -0.79
C ILE A 33 2.17 18.96 -1.24
N VAL A 34 3.14 19.86 -1.40
CA VAL A 34 2.91 21.23 -1.85
C VAL A 34 2.34 21.30 -3.27
N LEU A 35 2.72 20.35 -4.12
CA LEU A 35 2.26 20.27 -5.52
C LEU A 35 0.94 19.49 -5.69
N MET A 36 0.40 18.85 -4.63
CA MET A 36 -0.88 18.14 -4.70
C MET A 36 -2.03 18.95 -5.29
N PRO A 37 -2.27 20.22 -4.87
CA PRO A 37 -3.37 21.00 -5.44
C PRO A 37 -3.23 21.22 -6.95
N ALA A 38 -2.00 21.46 -7.41
CA ALA A 38 -1.70 21.62 -8.83
C ALA A 38 -1.89 20.29 -9.61
N GLY A 39 -1.63 19.16 -8.95
CA GLY A 39 -1.92 17.82 -9.49
C GLY A 39 -3.41 17.57 -9.64
N LEU A 40 -4.21 17.92 -8.63
CA LEU A 40 -5.68 17.79 -8.65
C LEU A 40 -6.33 18.65 -9.74
N ALA A 41 -5.79 19.84 -10.03
CA ALA A 41 -6.24 20.66 -11.15
C ALA A 41 -6.09 19.94 -12.51
N ARG A 42 -5.20 18.94 -12.61
CA ARG A 42 -5.01 18.10 -13.80
C ARG A 42 -5.69 16.75 -13.64
N PHE A 43 -6.96 16.75 -13.29
CA PHE A 43 -7.74 15.55 -12.94
C PHE A 43 -7.61 14.41 -13.96
N ARG A 44 -7.55 14.69 -15.26
CA ARG A 44 -7.40 13.65 -16.29
C ARG A 44 -6.12 12.81 -16.10
N LEU A 45 -5.00 13.47 -15.79
CA LEU A 45 -3.74 12.74 -15.55
C LEU A 45 -3.82 11.88 -14.29
N VAL A 46 -4.50 12.36 -13.25
CA VAL A 46 -4.70 11.59 -12.02
C VAL A 46 -5.64 10.41 -12.29
N ALA A 47 -6.73 10.62 -13.01
CA ALA A 47 -7.68 9.58 -13.38
C ALA A 47 -7.02 8.46 -14.20
N ASP A 48 -6.18 8.82 -15.19
CA ASP A 48 -5.40 7.87 -15.99
C ASP A 48 -4.47 7.03 -15.08
N GLN A 49 -3.85 7.64 -14.07
CA GLN A 49 -3.00 6.94 -13.11
C GLN A 49 -3.80 6.04 -12.17
N VAL A 50 -4.95 6.49 -11.68
CA VAL A 50 -5.86 5.65 -10.87
C VAL A 50 -6.31 4.44 -11.67
N HIS A 51 -6.69 4.63 -12.93
CA HIS A 51 -7.07 3.54 -13.82
C HIS A 51 -5.90 2.58 -14.08
N PHE A 52 -4.71 3.10 -14.36
CA PHE A 52 -3.52 2.28 -14.60
C PHE A 52 -3.14 1.45 -13.37
N LEU A 53 -3.04 2.07 -12.20
CA LEU A 53 -2.65 1.40 -10.96
C LEU A 53 -3.76 0.49 -10.44
N GLY A 54 -5.01 0.95 -10.48
CA GLY A 54 -6.18 0.23 -9.99
C GLY A 54 -6.54 -0.96 -10.86
N ASN A 55 -6.86 -0.74 -12.13
CA ASN A 55 -7.37 -1.78 -13.02
C ASN A 55 -6.41 -2.97 -13.17
N HIS A 56 -5.12 -2.70 -13.36
CA HIS A 56 -4.14 -3.78 -13.49
C HIS A 56 -3.84 -4.50 -12.17
N SER A 57 -4.16 -3.94 -11.00
CA SER A 57 -4.03 -4.60 -9.70
C SER A 57 -5.30 -5.33 -9.28
N LEU A 58 -6.44 -5.03 -9.90
CA LEU A 58 -7.75 -5.47 -9.48
C LEU A 58 -7.88 -7.00 -9.49
N ALA A 59 -7.39 -7.66 -10.53
CA ALA A 59 -7.47 -9.11 -10.66
C ALA A 59 -6.71 -9.83 -9.52
N ILE A 60 -5.45 -9.47 -9.29
CA ILE A 60 -4.65 -10.11 -8.24
C ILE A 60 -5.20 -9.82 -6.84
N ILE A 61 -5.70 -8.61 -6.60
CA ILE A 61 -6.29 -8.21 -5.32
C ILE A 61 -7.61 -8.94 -5.07
N SER A 62 -8.48 -9.06 -6.08
CA SER A 62 -9.75 -9.77 -5.94
C SER A 62 -9.54 -11.26 -5.69
N VAL A 63 -8.68 -11.92 -6.47
CA VAL A 63 -8.38 -13.34 -6.29
C VAL A 63 -7.74 -13.60 -4.92
N SER A 64 -6.79 -12.76 -4.52
CA SER A 64 -6.16 -12.90 -3.20
C SER A 64 -7.15 -12.64 -2.07
N GLY A 65 -8.03 -11.64 -2.19
CA GLY A 65 -9.09 -11.37 -1.23
C GLY A 65 -10.02 -12.57 -1.04
N LEU A 66 -10.42 -13.19 -2.16
CA LEU A 66 -11.28 -14.38 -2.15
C LEU A 66 -10.63 -15.53 -1.36
N PHE A 67 -9.38 -15.87 -1.66
CA PHE A 67 -8.66 -16.95 -0.97
C PHE A 67 -8.41 -16.64 0.51
N VAL A 68 -8.06 -15.41 0.85
CA VAL A 68 -7.93 -14.99 2.26
C VAL A 68 -9.27 -15.11 2.97
N GLY A 69 -10.37 -14.73 2.32
CA GLY A 69 -11.73 -14.93 2.82
C GLY A 69 -12.06 -16.40 3.05
N PHE A 70 -11.70 -17.31 2.14
CA PHE A 70 -11.88 -18.75 2.31
C PHE A 70 -11.15 -19.27 3.55
N VAL A 71 -9.88 -18.88 3.72
CA VAL A 71 -9.07 -19.31 4.87
C VAL A 71 -9.66 -18.76 6.18
N LEU A 72 -10.07 -17.49 6.21
CA LEU A 72 -10.70 -16.89 7.38
C LEU A 72 -12.03 -17.55 7.73
N GLY A 73 -12.85 -17.86 6.72
CA GLY A 73 -14.11 -18.59 6.92
C GLY A 73 -13.88 -19.95 7.53
N LEU A 74 -12.93 -20.72 6.99
CA LEU A 74 -12.60 -22.05 7.49
C LEU A 74 -11.99 -22.01 8.90
N GLN A 75 -10.91 -21.26 9.07
CA GLN A 75 -10.16 -21.19 10.32
C GLN A 75 -10.97 -20.49 11.41
N GLY A 76 -11.71 -19.44 11.05
CA GLY A 76 -12.60 -18.72 11.95
C GLY A 76 -13.69 -19.62 12.49
N TYR A 77 -14.32 -20.42 11.65
CA TYR A 77 -15.35 -21.38 12.09
C TYR A 77 -14.80 -22.38 13.11
N TYR A 78 -13.70 -23.08 12.79
CA TYR A 78 -13.13 -24.07 13.72
C TYR A 78 -12.67 -23.44 15.04
N THR A 79 -12.23 -22.19 15.01
CA THR A 79 -11.86 -21.47 16.24
C THR A 79 -13.10 -21.14 17.07
N LEU A 80 -14.12 -20.55 16.45
CA LEU A 80 -15.36 -20.14 17.14
C LEU A 80 -16.16 -21.33 17.64
N GLN A 81 -16.14 -22.45 16.92
CA GLN A 81 -16.83 -23.69 17.34
C GLN A 81 -16.31 -24.21 18.69
N ARG A 82 -15.00 -24.06 18.96
CA ARG A 82 -14.42 -24.47 20.26
C ARG A 82 -14.98 -23.66 21.44
N TYR A 83 -15.45 -22.43 21.17
CA TYR A 83 -16.04 -21.54 22.17
C TYR A 83 -17.58 -21.52 22.13
N GLY A 84 -18.20 -22.37 21.31
CA GLY A 84 -19.66 -22.42 21.18
C GLY A 84 -20.29 -21.20 20.51
N SER A 85 -19.50 -20.42 19.75
CA SER A 85 -19.93 -19.14 19.17
C SER A 85 -19.83 -19.13 17.64
N SER A 86 -20.13 -20.25 16.98
CA SER A 86 -20.02 -20.41 15.51
C SER A 86 -20.85 -19.41 14.71
N GLU A 87 -21.94 -18.88 15.29
CA GLU A 87 -22.79 -17.85 14.68
C GLU A 87 -22.08 -16.50 14.49
N ALA A 88 -21.04 -16.22 15.31
CA ALA A 88 -20.27 -14.98 15.22
C ALA A 88 -19.24 -14.96 14.05
N LEU A 89 -19.24 -16.00 13.18
CA LEU A 89 -18.30 -16.11 12.08
C LEU A 89 -18.32 -14.89 11.14
N GLY A 90 -19.51 -14.40 10.80
CA GLY A 90 -19.67 -13.23 9.92
C GLY A 90 -19.00 -11.98 10.50
N LEU A 91 -19.17 -11.75 11.80
CA LEU A 91 -18.54 -10.63 12.50
C LEU A 91 -17.02 -10.75 12.52
N LEU A 92 -16.48 -11.94 12.83
CA LEU A 92 -15.04 -12.19 12.85
C LEU A 92 -14.40 -11.94 11.48
N VAL A 93 -15.01 -12.49 10.43
CA VAL A 93 -14.51 -12.32 9.04
C VAL A 93 -14.53 -10.85 8.63
N ALA A 94 -15.64 -10.15 8.89
CA ALA A 94 -15.77 -8.74 8.53
C ALA A 94 -14.76 -7.85 9.26
N LEU A 95 -14.67 -7.95 10.59
CA LEU A 95 -13.73 -7.13 11.37
C LEU A 95 -12.28 -7.43 11.02
N SER A 96 -11.91 -8.70 10.84
CA SER A 96 -10.54 -9.08 10.45
C SER A 96 -10.14 -8.50 9.09
N LEU A 97 -11.07 -8.53 8.11
CA LEU A 97 -10.79 -8.02 6.76
C LEU A 97 -10.81 -6.49 6.72
N VAL A 98 -11.83 -5.86 7.28
CA VAL A 98 -12.02 -4.42 7.14
C VAL A 98 -10.99 -3.62 7.95
N ARG A 99 -10.72 -4.04 9.19
CA ARG A 99 -9.84 -3.29 10.11
C ARG A 99 -8.35 -3.54 9.86
N GLU A 100 -7.96 -4.78 9.47
CA GLU A 100 -6.56 -5.21 9.49
C GLU A 100 -6.12 -5.78 8.13
N LEU A 101 -6.60 -6.98 7.77
CA LEU A 101 -6.07 -7.73 6.64
C LEU A 101 -6.33 -7.05 5.30
N GLY A 102 -7.48 -6.40 5.13
CA GLY A 102 -7.82 -5.69 3.89
C GLY A 102 -6.77 -4.63 3.54
N PRO A 103 -6.57 -3.63 4.38
CA PRO A 103 -5.55 -2.60 4.16
C PRO A 103 -4.13 -3.15 4.00
N VAL A 104 -3.70 -4.03 4.91
CA VAL A 104 -2.31 -4.55 4.95
C VAL A 104 -1.99 -5.43 3.74
N VAL A 105 -2.80 -6.45 3.49
CA VAL A 105 -2.52 -7.40 2.39
C VAL A 105 -2.62 -6.69 1.05
N THR A 106 -3.62 -5.80 0.89
CA THR A 106 -3.71 -4.98 -0.32
C THR A 106 -2.46 -4.10 -0.50
N ALA A 107 -1.94 -3.50 0.57
CA ALA A 107 -0.72 -2.67 0.48
C ALA A 107 0.51 -3.48 0.07
N LEU A 108 0.67 -4.70 0.59
CA LEU A 108 1.78 -5.59 0.20
C LEU A 108 1.69 -6.01 -1.28
N LEU A 109 0.49 -6.38 -1.74
CA LEU A 109 0.25 -6.72 -3.14
C LEU A 109 0.43 -5.50 -4.05
N PHE A 110 -0.04 -4.33 -3.62
CA PHE A 110 0.13 -3.08 -4.33
C PHE A 110 1.61 -2.67 -4.42
N ALA A 111 2.39 -2.83 -3.35
CA ALA A 111 3.83 -2.59 -3.36
C ALA A 111 4.56 -3.52 -4.36
N GLY A 112 4.19 -4.80 -4.37
CA GLY A 112 4.79 -5.78 -5.27
C GLY A 112 4.47 -5.54 -6.74
N ARG A 113 3.26 -5.09 -7.07
CA ARG A 113 2.81 -4.91 -8.46
C ARG A 113 2.86 -3.43 -8.91
N ALA A 114 2.10 -2.56 -8.26
CA ALA A 114 2.00 -1.15 -8.65
C ALA A 114 3.27 -0.36 -8.27
N GLY A 115 3.82 -0.63 -7.08
CA GLY A 115 5.06 -0.01 -6.63
C GLY A 115 6.24 -0.30 -7.55
N THR A 116 6.41 -1.56 -7.95
CA THR A 116 7.47 -1.94 -8.91
C THR A 116 7.26 -1.31 -10.28
N ALA A 117 6.02 -1.29 -10.79
CA ALA A 117 5.69 -0.68 -12.07
C ALA A 117 6.00 0.83 -12.08
N LEU A 118 5.60 1.57 -11.03
CA LEU A 118 5.92 2.98 -10.89
C LEU A 118 7.42 3.24 -10.83
N THR A 119 8.15 2.44 -10.05
CA THR A 119 9.61 2.56 -9.93
C THR A 119 10.29 2.31 -11.26
N ALA A 120 9.88 1.25 -11.97
CA ALA A 120 10.44 0.91 -13.27
C ALA A 120 10.14 2.00 -14.32
N GLU A 121 8.91 2.49 -14.38
CA GLU A 121 8.50 3.53 -15.33
C GLU A 121 9.32 4.80 -15.15
N ILE A 122 9.46 5.30 -13.91
CA ILE A 122 10.25 6.50 -13.64
C ILE A 122 11.74 6.26 -13.89
N GLY A 123 12.25 5.10 -13.50
CA GLY A 123 13.63 4.71 -13.75
C GLY A 123 13.95 4.62 -15.24
N LEU A 124 13.04 4.10 -16.06
CA LEU A 124 13.17 4.07 -17.52
C LEU A 124 13.09 5.48 -18.13
N MET A 125 12.20 6.34 -17.64
CA MET A 125 12.17 7.76 -18.07
C MET A 125 13.47 8.48 -17.74
N LYS A 126 14.11 8.14 -16.62
CA LYS A 126 15.39 8.69 -16.23
C LYS A 126 16.53 8.17 -17.11
N SER A 127 16.58 6.87 -17.38
CA SER A 127 17.61 6.24 -18.22
C SER A 127 17.50 6.65 -19.69
N GLY A 128 16.30 6.98 -20.16
CA GLY A 128 16.05 7.54 -21.48
C GLY A 128 16.15 9.07 -21.56
N GLU A 129 16.74 9.74 -20.55
CA GLU A 129 16.97 11.18 -20.45
C GLU A 129 15.68 12.04 -20.58
N GLN A 130 14.49 11.43 -20.51
CA GLN A 130 13.22 12.13 -20.66
C GLN A 130 12.99 13.16 -19.54
N LEU A 131 13.41 12.84 -18.29
CA LEU A 131 13.29 13.77 -17.17
C LEU A 131 14.22 14.98 -17.36
N ALA A 132 15.46 14.78 -17.81
CA ALA A 132 16.41 15.85 -18.10
C ALA A 132 15.94 16.73 -19.29
N ALA A 133 15.37 16.11 -20.32
CA ALA A 133 14.79 16.84 -21.44
C ALA A 133 13.62 17.75 -21.00
N MET A 134 12.78 17.30 -20.07
CA MET A 134 11.72 18.13 -19.49
C MET A 134 12.29 19.34 -18.74
N GLU A 135 13.34 19.14 -17.94
CA GLU A 135 14.02 20.23 -17.21
C GLU A 135 14.62 21.26 -18.15
N MET A 136 15.24 20.82 -19.26
CA MET A 136 15.76 21.73 -20.28
C MET A 136 14.66 22.56 -20.98
N MET A 137 13.43 22.01 -21.04
CA MET A 137 12.26 22.73 -21.55
C MET A 137 11.54 23.56 -20.47
N ALA A 138 12.16 23.77 -19.30
CA ALA A 138 11.58 24.47 -18.16
C ALA A 138 10.28 23.82 -17.62
N VAL A 139 10.09 22.53 -17.86
CA VAL A 139 8.97 21.73 -17.30
C VAL A 139 9.47 20.97 -16.08
N ASP A 140 8.86 21.22 -14.91
CA ASP A 140 9.19 20.49 -13.67
C ASP A 140 8.73 19.03 -13.73
N PRO A 141 9.66 18.03 -13.72
CA PRO A 141 9.31 16.61 -13.75
C PRO A 141 8.52 16.19 -12.52
N VAL A 142 8.78 16.77 -11.35
CA VAL A 142 8.06 16.44 -10.12
C VAL A 142 6.60 16.81 -10.26
N GLN A 143 6.31 18.02 -10.77
CA GLN A 143 4.94 18.47 -10.95
C GLN A 143 4.21 17.71 -12.07
N ARG A 144 4.90 17.41 -13.17
CA ARG A 144 4.27 16.85 -14.38
C ARG A 144 4.14 15.33 -14.34
N VAL A 145 5.12 14.65 -13.74
CA VAL A 145 5.26 13.19 -13.76
C VAL A 145 4.97 12.56 -12.40
N LEU A 146 5.65 13.01 -11.34
CA LEU A 146 5.58 12.36 -10.04
C LEU A 146 4.27 12.67 -9.32
N THR A 147 3.82 13.92 -9.32
CA THR A 147 2.63 14.34 -8.56
C THR A 147 1.35 13.63 -9.01
N PRO A 148 1.02 13.50 -10.32
CA PRO A 148 -0.16 12.74 -10.73
C PRO A 148 -0.10 11.26 -10.35
N ARG A 149 1.10 10.64 -10.41
CA ARG A 149 1.32 9.25 -10.00
C ARG A 149 1.15 9.07 -8.49
N PHE A 150 1.62 10.04 -7.71
CA PHE A 150 1.46 10.06 -6.27
C PHE A 150 -0.01 10.11 -5.87
N LEU A 151 -0.77 11.02 -6.45
CA LEU A 151 -2.22 11.13 -6.24
C LEU A 151 -2.97 9.90 -6.73
N GLY A 152 -2.58 9.36 -7.87
CA GLY A 152 -3.15 8.13 -8.43
C GLY A 152 -3.03 6.94 -7.47
N GLY A 153 -1.85 6.73 -6.90
CA GLY A 153 -1.62 5.66 -5.92
C GLY A 153 -2.35 5.90 -4.59
N LEU A 154 -2.37 7.15 -4.13
CA LEU A 154 -3.08 7.54 -2.91
C LEU A 154 -4.59 7.27 -2.99
N ILE A 155 -5.20 7.47 -4.16
CA ILE A 155 -6.63 7.22 -4.40
C ILE A 155 -6.90 5.75 -4.72
N ALA A 156 -6.05 5.10 -5.53
CA ALA A 156 -6.25 3.72 -5.94
C ALA A 156 -6.18 2.73 -4.77
N MET A 157 -5.28 2.98 -3.81
CA MET A 157 -5.03 2.06 -2.70
C MET A 157 -6.26 1.82 -1.79
N PRO A 158 -6.99 2.86 -1.28
CA PRO A 158 -8.19 2.66 -0.49
C PRO A 158 -9.32 1.96 -1.27
N LEU A 159 -9.46 2.26 -2.55
CA LEU A 159 -10.45 1.60 -3.42
C LEU A 159 -10.15 0.10 -3.57
N LEU A 160 -8.88 -0.24 -3.78
CA LEU A 160 -8.45 -1.63 -3.88
C LEU A 160 -8.59 -2.38 -2.55
N ALA A 161 -8.33 -1.73 -1.41
CA ALA A 161 -8.55 -2.31 -0.08
C ALA A 161 -10.03 -2.58 0.20
N ALA A 162 -10.91 -1.68 -0.24
CA ALA A 162 -12.36 -1.89 -0.15
C ALA A 162 -12.81 -3.09 -1.00
N VAL A 163 -12.31 -3.21 -2.23
CA VAL A 163 -12.59 -4.37 -3.11
C VAL A 163 -12.06 -5.66 -2.48
N PHE A 164 -10.83 -5.68 -1.94
CA PHE A 164 -10.26 -6.83 -1.26
C PHE A 164 -11.15 -7.29 -0.11
N SER A 165 -11.57 -6.35 0.76
CA SER A 165 -12.41 -6.66 1.93
C SER A 165 -13.78 -7.17 1.50
N ALA A 166 -14.43 -6.54 0.51
CA ALA A 166 -15.72 -6.97 0.01
C ALA A 166 -15.68 -8.39 -0.59
N VAL A 167 -14.70 -8.66 -1.45
CA VAL A 167 -14.51 -9.99 -2.07
C VAL A 167 -14.13 -11.02 -1.01
N GLY A 168 -13.30 -10.63 -0.02
CA GLY A 168 -12.92 -11.49 1.10
C GLY A 168 -14.11 -11.88 1.98
N ILE A 169 -15.03 -10.95 2.27
CA ILE A 169 -16.26 -11.24 3.01
C ILE A 169 -17.14 -12.25 2.24
N ILE A 170 -17.27 -12.06 0.92
CA ILE A 170 -18.00 -13.02 0.05
C ILE A 170 -17.32 -14.39 0.10
N GLY A 171 -15.98 -14.45 0.09
CA GLY A 171 -15.22 -15.68 0.24
C GLY A 171 -15.48 -16.37 1.59
N GLY A 172 -15.43 -15.61 2.70
CA GLY A 172 -15.74 -16.11 4.04
C GLY A 172 -17.18 -16.62 4.15
N TRP A 173 -18.12 -15.92 3.55
CA TRP A 173 -19.52 -16.36 3.45
C TRP A 173 -19.65 -17.67 2.64
N ALA A 174 -19.02 -17.77 1.49
CA ALA A 174 -19.10 -18.96 0.66
C ALA A 174 -18.60 -20.22 1.41
N VAL A 175 -17.50 -20.12 2.14
CA VAL A 175 -16.99 -21.25 2.93
C VAL A 175 -17.85 -21.47 4.18
N GLY A 176 -18.15 -20.43 4.94
CA GLY A 176 -18.89 -20.55 6.20
C GLY A 176 -20.33 -21.04 6.01
N VAL A 177 -21.03 -20.49 5.03
CA VAL A 177 -22.45 -20.80 4.80
C VAL A 177 -22.63 -21.96 3.82
N LEU A 178 -22.02 -21.90 2.62
CA LEU A 178 -22.29 -22.91 1.56
C LEU A 178 -21.56 -24.23 1.82
N LEU A 179 -20.33 -24.18 2.36
CA LEU A 179 -19.53 -25.39 2.56
C LEU A 179 -19.72 -26.00 3.96
N ILE A 180 -19.74 -25.19 4.99
CA ILE A 180 -19.78 -25.65 6.39
C ILE A 180 -21.22 -25.73 6.90
N GLY A 181 -22.14 -24.89 6.42
CA GLY A 181 -23.56 -24.91 6.81
C GLY A 181 -23.91 -23.99 7.98
N VAL A 182 -23.12 -22.94 8.24
CA VAL A 182 -23.50 -21.88 9.19
C VAL A 182 -24.76 -21.18 8.66
N ASP A 183 -25.69 -20.83 9.56
CA ASP A 183 -26.91 -20.11 9.14
C ASP A 183 -26.60 -18.79 8.46
N ALA A 184 -27.10 -18.63 7.22
CA ALA A 184 -26.90 -17.42 6.43
C ALA A 184 -27.46 -16.17 7.10
N GLY A 185 -28.61 -16.31 7.79
CA GLY A 185 -29.23 -15.22 8.54
C GLY A 185 -28.35 -14.76 9.71
N ALA A 186 -27.80 -15.71 10.47
CA ALA A 186 -26.88 -15.44 11.57
C ALA A 186 -25.60 -14.76 11.07
N PHE A 187 -25.02 -15.23 9.95
CA PHE A 187 -23.80 -14.66 9.38
C PHE A 187 -23.95 -13.15 9.10
N TRP A 188 -25.02 -12.78 8.38
CA TRP A 188 -25.24 -11.36 7.99
C TRP A 188 -25.74 -10.51 9.16
N SER A 189 -26.65 -11.03 10.02
CA SER A 189 -27.18 -10.26 11.15
C SER A 189 -26.12 -9.95 12.20
N GLN A 190 -25.24 -10.90 12.53
CA GLN A 190 -24.13 -10.68 13.45
C GLN A 190 -23.12 -9.68 12.89
N MET A 191 -22.84 -9.74 11.59
CA MET A 191 -21.98 -8.77 10.93
C MET A 191 -22.59 -7.38 10.97
N GLN A 192 -23.89 -7.22 10.63
CA GLN A 192 -24.56 -5.91 10.61
C GLN A 192 -24.70 -5.32 12.02
N GLY A 193 -24.97 -6.15 13.02
CA GLY A 193 -25.12 -5.70 14.40
C GLY A 193 -23.81 -5.39 15.11
N GLY A 194 -22.68 -6.01 14.69
CA GLY A 194 -21.40 -5.90 15.39
C GLY A 194 -20.35 -5.05 14.71
N VAL A 195 -20.52 -4.67 13.43
CA VAL A 195 -19.60 -3.78 12.71
C VAL A 195 -20.06 -2.33 12.81
N ASP A 196 -19.27 -1.49 13.43
CA ASP A 196 -19.46 -0.03 13.41
C ASP A 196 -18.83 0.55 12.15
N VAL A 197 -19.72 1.03 11.22
CA VAL A 197 -19.28 1.54 9.93
C VAL A 197 -18.31 2.72 10.09
N PHE A 198 -18.58 3.65 11.00
CA PHE A 198 -17.72 4.83 11.17
C PHE A 198 -16.39 4.47 11.82
N LYS A 199 -16.40 3.61 12.82
CA LYS A 199 -15.19 3.24 13.57
C LYS A 199 -14.37 2.19 12.82
N ASP A 200 -14.99 1.09 12.39
CA ASP A 200 -14.26 -0.05 11.84
C ASP A 200 -13.85 0.19 10.37
N VAL A 201 -14.80 0.62 9.53
CA VAL A 201 -14.50 0.97 8.14
C VAL A 201 -13.65 2.23 8.07
N GLY A 202 -13.93 3.23 8.92
CA GLY A 202 -13.12 4.46 9.01
C GLY A 202 -11.66 4.17 9.33
N ASN A 203 -11.37 3.30 10.31
CA ASN A 203 -10.03 2.87 10.65
C ASN A 203 -9.34 2.16 9.47
N GLY A 204 -10.03 1.26 8.78
CA GLY A 204 -9.51 0.59 7.58
C GLY A 204 -9.19 1.57 6.45
N VAL A 205 -10.05 2.57 6.23
CA VAL A 205 -9.81 3.61 5.23
C VAL A 205 -8.60 4.47 5.59
N ILE A 206 -8.47 4.91 6.84
CA ILE A 206 -7.31 5.69 7.30
C ILE A 206 -6.02 4.89 7.09
N LYS A 207 -5.98 3.62 7.50
CA LYS A 207 -4.83 2.73 7.27
C LYS A 207 -4.50 2.63 5.79
N SER A 208 -5.49 2.39 4.94
CA SER A 208 -5.28 2.23 3.50
C SER A 208 -4.76 3.52 2.83
N VAL A 209 -5.20 4.69 3.28
CA VAL A 209 -4.68 6.00 2.81
C VAL A 209 -3.20 6.16 3.21
N VAL A 210 -2.86 5.88 4.48
CA VAL A 210 -1.47 5.96 4.97
C VAL A 210 -0.56 4.98 4.24
N PHE A 211 -1.02 3.76 4.00
CA PHE A 211 -0.26 2.76 3.24
C PHE A 211 -0.11 3.15 1.77
N GLY A 212 -1.17 3.68 1.16
CA GLY A 212 -1.13 4.21 -0.21
C GLY A 212 -0.11 5.32 -0.37
N LEU A 213 -0.10 6.27 0.56
CA LEU A 213 0.89 7.34 0.64
C LEU A 213 2.31 6.78 0.76
N THR A 214 2.50 5.84 1.68
CA THR A 214 3.83 5.26 1.96
C THR A 214 4.37 4.46 0.77
N VAL A 215 3.59 3.53 0.24
CA VAL A 215 4.01 2.67 -0.87
C VAL A 215 4.30 3.50 -2.12
N THR A 216 3.41 4.42 -2.44
CA THR A 216 3.57 5.27 -3.63
C THR A 216 4.76 6.20 -3.49
N PHE A 217 4.95 6.82 -2.32
CA PHE A 217 6.11 7.66 -2.06
C PHE A 217 7.43 6.90 -2.19
N VAL A 218 7.52 5.71 -1.58
CA VAL A 218 8.73 4.85 -1.68
C VAL A 218 9.00 4.50 -3.14
N ALA A 219 7.98 4.12 -3.90
CA ALA A 219 8.13 3.77 -5.32
C ALA A 219 8.65 4.94 -6.16
N LEU A 220 8.06 6.12 -6.00
CA LEU A 220 8.46 7.33 -6.72
C LEU A 220 9.90 7.75 -6.36
N ARG A 221 10.25 7.71 -5.06
CA ARG A 221 11.59 8.03 -4.60
C ARG A 221 12.63 7.07 -5.17
N GLN A 222 12.39 5.76 -5.11
CA GLN A 222 13.33 4.76 -5.61
C GLN A 222 13.52 4.88 -7.12
N GLY A 223 12.45 5.12 -7.89
CA GLY A 223 12.52 5.36 -9.32
C GLY A 223 13.27 6.64 -9.68
N TYR A 224 13.00 7.73 -8.95
CA TYR A 224 13.65 9.02 -9.20
C TYR A 224 15.13 9.04 -8.78
N ALA A 225 15.50 8.35 -7.70
CA ALA A 225 16.86 8.28 -7.19
C ALA A 225 17.72 7.19 -7.83
N CYS A 226 17.15 6.29 -8.65
CA CYS A 226 17.91 5.17 -9.24
C CYS A 226 19.02 5.64 -10.20
N GLN A 227 20.02 4.79 -10.37
CA GLN A 227 21.02 4.98 -11.42
C GLN A 227 20.36 4.80 -12.80
N PRO A 228 20.68 5.64 -13.79
CA PRO A 228 20.08 5.59 -15.14
C PRO A 228 20.63 4.42 -15.98
N THR A 229 20.55 3.22 -15.46
CA THR A 229 20.98 1.98 -16.10
C THR A 229 19.93 0.89 -15.89
N PRO A 230 19.79 -0.08 -16.80
CA PRO A 230 18.85 -1.20 -16.64
C PRO A 230 19.03 -1.94 -15.30
N GLU A 231 20.27 -2.15 -14.87
CA GLU A 231 20.60 -2.78 -13.60
C GLU A 231 20.20 -1.90 -12.41
N GLY A 232 20.38 -0.58 -12.52
CA GLY A 232 19.96 0.40 -11.52
C GLY A 232 18.45 0.38 -11.32
N VAL A 233 17.69 0.33 -12.40
CA VAL A 233 16.22 0.22 -12.37
C VAL A 233 15.79 -1.10 -11.74
N ALA A 234 16.41 -2.23 -12.12
CA ALA A 234 16.09 -3.53 -11.53
C ALA A 234 16.36 -3.59 -10.02
N ARG A 235 17.48 -3.00 -9.57
CA ARG A 235 17.78 -2.89 -8.13
C ARG A 235 16.78 -1.98 -7.40
N ALA A 236 16.38 -0.87 -8.02
CA ALA A 236 15.41 0.06 -7.45
C ALA A 236 14.03 -0.59 -7.27
N THR A 237 13.56 -1.39 -8.24
CA THR A 237 12.28 -2.12 -8.11
C THR A 237 12.30 -3.12 -6.95
N THR A 238 13.36 -3.89 -6.80
CA THR A 238 13.51 -4.81 -5.66
C THR A 238 13.54 -4.07 -4.32
N ARG A 239 14.31 -2.97 -4.23
CA ARG A 239 14.36 -2.13 -3.03
C ARG A 239 13.00 -1.52 -2.70
N THR A 240 12.22 -1.12 -3.71
CA THR A 240 10.87 -0.60 -3.52
C THR A 240 10.00 -1.59 -2.77
N VAL A 241 9.94 -2.84 -3.21
CA VAL A 241 9.12 -3.86 -2.55
C VAL A 241 9.55 -4.05 -1.10
N VAL A 242 10.86 -4.24 -0.87
CA VAL A 242 11.38 -4.51 0.47
C VAL A 242 11.11 -3.35 1.42
N ILE A 243 11.46 -2.13 1.01
CA ILE A 243 11.28 -0.94 1.87
C ILE A 243 9.79 -0.65 2.11
N ALA A 244 8.97 -0.71 1.06
CA ALA A 244 7.54 -0.44 1.18
C ALA A 244 6.85 -1.49 2.07
N SER A 245 7.16 -2.78 1.90
CA SER A 245 6.57 -3.85 2.73
C SER A 245 6.95 -3.72 4.20
N LEU A 246 8.22 -3.45 4.51
CA LEU A 246 8.66 -3.24 5.88
C LEU A 246 8.03 -1.98 6.49
N ALA A 247 7.94 -0.90 5.72
CA ALA A 247 7.30 0.33 6.18
C ALA A 247 5.80 0.14 6.44
N VAL A 248 5.09 -0.59 5.57
CA VAL A 248 3.66 -0.92 5.76
C VAL A 248 3.47 -1.73 7.05
N LEU A 249 4.25 -2.80 7.26
CA LEU A 249 4.13 -3.63 8.47
C LEU A 249 4.46 -2.86 9.75
N GLY A 250 5.50 -2.00 9.70
CA GLY A 250 5.83 -1.15 10.84
C GLY A 250 4.76 -0.10 11.15
N LEU A 251 4.22 0.55 10.11
CA LEU A 251 3.15 1.53 10.24
C LEU A 251 1.83 0.86 10.67
N ASP A 252 1.55 -0.35 10.22
CA ASP A 252 0.37 -1.09 10.64
C ASP A 252 0.36 -1.30 12.15
N PHE A 253 1.48 -1.79 12.70
CA PHE A 253 1.61 -1.95 14.15
C PHE A 253 1.38 -0.63 14.91
N VAL A 254 2.00 0.47 14.44
CA VAL A 254 1.85 1.78 15.10
C VAL A 254 0.41 2.29 15.00
N LEU A 255 -0.21 2.20 13.81
CA LEU A 255 -1.59 2.66 13.61
C LEU A 255 -2.57 1.81 14.42
N THR A 256 -2.40 0.49 14.45
CA THR A 256 -3.21 -0.41 15.25
C THR A 256 -3.10 -0.06 16.74
N ALA A 257 -1.87 0.13 17.25
CA ALA A 257 -1.66 0.51 18.63
C ALA A 257 -2.35 1.84 18.99
N LEU A 258 -2.25 2.84 18.11
CA LEU A 258 -2.91 4.13 18.32
C LEU A 258 -4.45 4.04 18.25
N MET A 259 -5.00 3.22 17.33
CA MET A 259 -6.46 3.07 17.16
C MET A 259 -7.13 2.24 18.25
N PHE A 260 -6.40 1.31 18.90
CA PHE A 260 -6.91 0.55 20.04
C PHE A 260 -6.64 1.24 21.39
N SER A 261 -5.74 2.23 21.44
CA SER A 261 -5.42 3.00 22.65
C SER A 261 -6.42 4.12 22.92
N ILE A 262 -7.30 4.41 21.98
CA ILE A 262 -8.36 5.42 22.05
C ILE A 262 -9.72 4.72 22.07
#